data_aab86870a081c2ea92986a2ca7fd11bd
#
_entry.id   aab86870a081c2ea92986a2ca7fd11bd
#
_cell.length_a   1.000
_cell.length_b   1.000
_cell.length_c   1.000
_cell.angle_alpha   90.00
_cell.angle_beta   90.00
_cell.angle_gamma   90.00
#
_symmetry.space_group_name_H-M   'P 1'
#
loop_
_entity.id
_entity.type
_entity.pdbx_description
1 polymer ?
#
loop_
_entity_poly.entity_id
_entity_poly.type
_entity_poly.pdbx_seq_one_letter_code
_entity_poly.pdbx_strand_id
1 'polypeptide(L)'
;MSVRSTEGPGAGDDVGALPVDDPPAVEGLSAGRIAGAASLLSIGNVLSRILGLVRTQTIAHYFGTSLQADAFNFASKAPQTIYDLLVGGQLHGAIVPVLSDYYSRRRDEFWRAASVLFTLAAAVSAAAAVAVLLGADLLAPTLIDGATLGAEALRLTAGNLRWMALSILLFGMAGISTGILYVVGRYHYAALAMPLYNLAMIGGFFLLRPVLGYWALAFSVTLGGLAQVITLGWGLRDSRLRPAWDLQHPALRRSMVLYGPVALGLLVTQVQILASVRLASMSGPGVGSMLNYADRLIQFPQGIIASSVAVAILPALAAAHAEGQRRTYQRSLARGLRLVICLVMPAAVGMAVLAGPIIGLAFQSGQFGDASRMGVTLALWAYLLGLPLAAIDLSLINAFYARQNTRAPALVGALSVGVYLVAATVLGPGLHVLGQGDQHLIAGLALADSVKHAAHVLMMLWLLYRIGEADSLAGVGGGAWRSGLAALVMGLAVAAVDHTLAGWGGLDAGKLAWGLRALAGTALGAAIYLPLAAVLGVEEIRWAGELLSRRLRRG
;
A
#
# COMPACT_ATOMS: atom_id res chain seq x y z
N MET A 1 23.74 74.85 -20.16
CA MET A 1 24.86 74.79 -19.22
C MET A 1 24.99 73.40 -18.67
N SER A 2 25.96 72.67 -19.16
CA SER A 2 26.27 71.23 -18.94
C SER A 2 27.00 71.08 -17.62
N VAL A 3 26.65 70.06 -16.86
CA VAL A 3 27.56 69.43 -15.88
C VAL A 3 27.46 67.95 -16.00
N ARG A 4 28.54 67.34 -16.46
CA ARG A 4 28.85 65.91 -16.37
C ARG A 4 29.23 65.57 -14.95
N SER A 5 28.76 64.43 -14.45
CA SER A 5 29.32 63.75 -13.29
C SER A 5 29.63 62.29 -13.62
N THR A 6 30.86 61.98 -13.39
CA THR A 6 31.64 60.79 -13.65
C THR A 6 31.17 59.56 -12.87
N GLU A 7 31.14 58.45 -13.58
CA GLU A 7 30.95 57.08 -13.03
C GLU A 7 32.21 56.61 -12.29
N GLY A 8 31.98 55.91 -11.16
CA GLY A 8 33.00 55.09 -10.48
C GLY A 8 32.49 53.64 -10.41
N PRO A 9 33.35 52.62 -10.56
CA PRO A 9 32.93 51.23 -10.68
C PRO A 9 32.73 50.61 -9.30
N GLY A 10 31.49 50.14 -9.01
CA GLY A 10 31.17 49.29 -7.89
C GLY A 10 31.12 47.82 -8.34
N ALA A 11 32.05 47.04 -7.84
CA ALA A 11 32.03 45.59 -7.96
C ALA A 11 30.81 45.02 -7.19
N GLY A 12 29.91 44.40 -7.88
CA GLY A 12 28.83 43.61 -7.33
C GLY A 12 28.92 42.18 -7.84
N ASP A 13 29.14 41.23 -6.94
CA ASP A 13 29.24 39.81 -7.20
C ASP A 13 27.96 39.28 -7.89
N ASP A 14 28.07 39.09 -9.18
CA ASP A 14 27.08 38.42 -10.02
C ASP A 14 27.21 36.90 -9.76
N VAL A 15 26.49 36.39 -8.75
CA VAL A 15 26.29 34.95 -8.59
C VAL A 15 25.35 34.54 -9.73
N GLY A 16 25.96 34.08 -10.82
CA GLY A 16 25.30 33.64 -12.03
C GLY A 16 24.19 32.63 -11.71
N ALA A 17 22.96 33.08 -11.84
CA ALA A 17 21.81 32.19 -11.97
C ALA A 17 22.05 31.30 -13.19
N LEU A 18 22.33 30.03 -12.96
CA LEU A 18 22.40 29.03 -14.02
C LEU A 18 21.07 29.09 -14.80
N PRO A 19 21.10 29.13 -16.13
CA PRO A 19 19.89 29.08 -16.92
C PRO A 19 19.13 27.80 -16.55
N VAL A 20 17.89 27.95 -16.08
CA VAL A 20 16.95 26.86 -15.97
C VAL A 20 16.52 26.50 -17.38
N ASP A 21 17.32 25.63 -18.04
CA ASP A 21 16.89 25.03 -19.29
C ASP A 21 15.56 24.32 -19.03
N ASP A 22 14.57 24.63 -19.83
CA ASP A 22 13.28 23.91 -19.85
C ASP A 22 13.55 22.40 -19.87
N PRO A 23 12.84 21.61 -19.07
CA PRO A 23 13.03 20.17 -19.08
C PRO A 23 12.78 19.69 -20.51
N PRO A 24 13.70 18.90 -21.11
CA PRO A 24 13.50 18.41 -22.46
C PRO A 24 12.17 17.69 -22.50
N ALA A 25 11.29 18.14 -23.38
CA ALA A 25 10.02 17.48 -23.67
C ALA A 25 10.32 15.99 -23.83
N VAL A 26 9.51 15.13 -23.20
CA VAL A 26 9.56 13.67 -23.38
C VAL A 26 9.02 13.40 -24.78
N GLU A 27 9.70 13.90 -25.79
CA GLU A 27 9.47 13.64 -27.19
C GLU A 27 9.95 12.23 -27.51
N GLY A 28 9.04 11.28 -27.49
CA GLY A 28 9.35 9.92 -27.93
C GLY A 28 8.39 8.83 -27.50
N LEU A 29 7.58 9.02 -26.45
CA LEU A 29 6.55 8.07 -26.11
C LEU A 29 5.18 8.60 -26.59
N SER A 30 4.67 8.03 -27.68
CA SER A 30 3.29 8.32 -28.11
C SER A 30 2.33 8.06 -26.94
N ALA A 31 1.29 8.89 -26.80
CA ALA A 31 0.26 8.73 -25.74
C ALA A 31 -0.26 7.28 -25.68
N GLY A 32 -0.29 6.56 -26.80
CA GLY A 32 -0.64 5.15 -26.87
C GLY A 32 0.35 4.21 -26.16
N ARG A 33 1.66 4.50 -26.20
CA ARG A 33 2.66 3.68 -25.46
C ARG A 33 2.57 3.90 -23.96
N ILE A 34 2.32 5.13 -23.51
CA ILE A 34 2.13 5.43 -22.10
C ILE A 34 0.86 4.76 -21.59
N ALA A 35 -0.25 4.85 -22.33
CA ALA A 35 -1.50 4.17 -22.00
C ALA A 35 -1.34 2.65 -21.96
N GLY A 36 -0.61 2.07 -22.91
CA GLY A 36 -0.31 0.63 -22.96
C GLY A 36 0.53 0.17 -21.76
N ALA A 37 1.57 0.92 -21.40
CA ALA A 37 2.39 0.63 -20.22
C ALA A 37 1.58 0.72 -18.92
N ALA A 38 0.76 1.76 -18.76
CA ALA A 38 -0.11 1.94 -17.60
C ALA A 38 -1.14 0.81 -17.48
N SER A 39 -1.77 0.41 -18.58
CA SER A 39 -2.72 -0.72 -18.63
C SER A 39 -2.05 -2.03 -18.21
N LEU A 40 -0.85 -2.30 -18.71
CA LEU A 40 -0.10 -3.52 -18.40
C LEU A 40 0.29 -3.59 -16.92
N LEU A 41 0.79 -2.48 -16.37
CA LEU A 41 1.11 -2.37 -14.94
C LEU A 41 -0.14 -2.54 -14.07
N SER A 42 -1.29 -1.99 -14.50
CA SER A 42 -2.57 -2.15 -13.80
C SER A 42 -3.04 -3.60 -13.79
N ILE A 43 -2.96 -4.30 -14.93
CA ILE A 43 -3.27 -5.73 -15.03
C ILE A 43 -2.34 -6.56 -14.13
N GLY A 44 -1.03 -6.28 -14.16
CA GLY A 44 -0.06 -6.93 -13.28
C GLY A 44 -0.37 -6.74 -11.81
N ASN A 45 -0.75 -5.53 -11.39
CA ASN A 45 -1.15 -5.22 -10.02
C ASN A 45 -2.43 -5.98 -9.60
N VAL A 46 -3.46 -6.02 -10.45
CA VAL A 46 -4.70 -6.77 -10.16
C VAL A 46 -4.39 -8.27 -10.03
N LEU A 47 -3.65 -8.83 -10.97
CA LEU A 47 -3.24 -10.24 -10.94
C LEU A 47 -2.42 -10.57 -9.68
N SER A 48 -1.48 -9.70 -9.31
CA SER A 48 -0.70 -9.85 -8.09
C SER A 48 -1.56 -9.84 -6.83
N ARG A 49 -2.60 -8.98 -6.76
CA ARG A 49 -3.54 -8.95 -5.63
C ARG A 49 -4.34 -10.24 -5.52
N ILE A 50 -4.86 -10.75 -6.65
CA ILE A 50 -5.59 -12.02 -6.69
C ILE A 50 -4.69 -13.18 -6.23
N LEU A 51 -3.49 -13.30 -6.80
CA LEU A 51 -2.53 -14.33 -6.40
C LEU A 51 -2.06 -14.16 -4.95
N GLY A 52 -1.93 -12.92 -4.47
CA GLY A 52 -1.65 -12.61 -3.07
C GLY A 52 -2.76 -13.08 -2.14
N LEU A 53 -4.03 -12.97 -2.53
CA LEU A 53 -5.16 -13.52 -1.78
C LEU A 53 -5.12 -15.06 -1.77
N VAL A 54 -4.88 -15.69 -2.93
CA VAL A 54 -4.74 -17.15 -3.03
C VAL A 54 -3.60 -17.67 -2.12
N ARG A 55 -2.47 -16.96 -2.10
CA ARG A 55 -1.38 -17.24 -1.16
C ARG A 55 -1.83 -17.16 0.29
N THR A 56 -2.52 -16.08 0.66
CA THR A 56 -3.02 -15.90 2.03
C THR A 56 -4.06 -16.96 2.39
N GLN A 57 -4.92 -17.35 1.43
CA GLN A 57 -5.87 -18.45 1.57
C GLN A 57 -5.15 -19.79 1.79
N THR A 58 -4.04 -20.04 1.09
CA THR A 58 -3.20 -21.23 1.29
C THR A 58 -2.67 -21.27 2.71
N ILE A 59 -2.15 -20.15 3.24
CA ILE A 59 -1.65 -20.06 4.61
C ILE A 59 -2.80 -20.32 5.60
N ALA A 60 -3.94 -19.69 5.41
CA ALA A 60 -5.12 -19.86 6.25
C ALA A 60 -5.61 -21.33 6.26
N HIS A 61 -5.61 -21.99 5.10
CA HIS A 61 -6.04 -23.40 4.98
C HIS A 61 -5.15 -24.35 5.77
N TYR A 62 -3.82 -24.20 5.68
CA TYR A 62 -2.88 -25.14 6.28
C TYR A 62 -2.52 -24.82 7.73
N PHE A 63 -2.57 -23.57 8.12
CA PHE A 63 -2.11 -23.11 9.42
C PHE A 63 -3.17 -22.33 10.22
N GLY A 64 -4.30 -21.94 9.62
CA GLY A 64 -5.36 -21.19 10.29
C GLY A 64 -4.83 -19.90 10.95
N THR A 65 -5.17 -19.77 12.24
CA THR A 65 -4.65 -18.71 13.13
C THR A 65 -3.77 -19.32 14.23
N SER A 66 -2.97 -20.32 13.88
CA SER A 66 -2.07 -20.99 14.83
C SER A 66 -0.83 -20.13 15.11
N LEU A 67 -0.09 -20.54 16.15
CA LEU A 67 1.22 -19.96 16.48
C LEU A 67 2.20 -20.02 15.30
N GLN A 68 2.11 -21.06 14.46
CA GLN A 68 2.92 -21.20 13.24
C GLN A 68 2.59 -20.11 12.21
N ALA A 69 1.30 -19.80 12.01
CA ALA A 69 0.87 -18.72 11.14
C ALA A 69 1.34 -17.36 11.65
N ASP A 70 1.24 -17.12 12.96
CA ASP A 70 1.74 -15.89 13.59
C ASP A 70 3.24 -15.75 13.43
N ALA A 71 4.02 -16.78 13.79
CA ALA A 71 5.47 -16.75 13.66
C ALA A 71 5.93 -16.47 12.22
N PHE A 72 5.24 -17.05 11.24
CA PHE A 72 5.50 -16.75 9.82
C PHE A 72 5.14 -15.30 9.48
N ASN A 73 3.95 -14.82 9.87
CA ASN A 73 3.50 -13.46 9.56
C ASN A 73 4.41 -12.40 10.21
N PHE A 74 4.83 -12.62 11.46
CA PHE A 74 5.74 -11.72 12.16
C PHE A 74 7.14 -11.72 11.53
N ALA A 75 7.71 -12.90 11.28
CA ALA A 75 9.01 -13.00 10.64
C ALA A 75 9.05 -12.39 9.24
N SER A 76 7.97 -12.54 8.46
CA SER A 76 7.89 -12.00 7.09
C SER A 76 7.91 -10.46 7.04
N LYS A 77 7.62 -9.78 8.16
CA LYS A 77 7.74 -8.32 8.22
C LYS A 77 9.19 -7.83 8.10
N ALA A 78 10.18 -8.60 8.56
CA ALA A 78 11.58 -8.18 8.45
C ALA A 78 12.07 -8.12 6.99
N PRO A 79 11.95 -9.15 6.15
CA PRO A 79 12.25 -9.04 4.72
C PRO A 79 11.42 -7.96 4.01
N GLN A 80 10.14 -7.83 4.35
CA GLN A 80 9.26 -6.82 3.79
C GLN A 80 9.73 -5.40 4.14
N THR A 81 10.09 -5.15 5.40
CA THR A 81 10.64 -3.85 5.85
C THR A 81 11.89 -3.48 5.07
N ILE A 82 12.81 -4.44 4.90
CA ILE A 82 14.05 -4.19 4.16
C ILE A 82 13.74 -3.95 2.68
N TYR A 83 12.81 -4.71 2.10
CA TYR A 83 12.32 -4.47 0.74
C TYR A 83 11.73 -3.05 0.60
N ASP A 84 10.87 -2.63 1.51
CA ASP A 84 10.23 -1.32 1.46
C ASP A 84 11.24 -0.17 1.61
N LEU A 85 12.25 -0.35 2.46
CA LEU A 85 13.33 0.61 2.66
C LEU A 85 14.29 0.68 1.45
N LEU A 86 14.69 -0.49 0.92
CA LEU A 86 15.71 -0.53 -0.13
C LEU A 86 15.13 -0.43 -1.55
N VAL A 87 13.84 -0.74 -1.72
CA VAL A 87 13.26 -1.05 -3.03
C VAL A 87 11.87 -0.47 -3.20
N GLY A 88 11.08 -0.36 -2.13
CA GLY A 88 9.67 0.06 -2.19
C GLY A 88 9.48 1.28 -3.08
N GLY A 89 8.29 1.51 -3.63
CA GLY A 89 7.99 2.51 -4.66
C GLY A 89 8.61 3.91 -4.48
N GLN A 90 9.10 4.19 -3.27
CA GLN A 90 9.80 5.41 -2.90
C GLN A 90 11.26 5.46 -3.43
N LEU A 91 11.96 4.32 -3.48
CA LEU A 91 13.30 4.28 -4.08
C LEU A 91 13.25 4.55 -5.58
N HIS A 92 12.17 4.12 -6.25
CA HIS A 92 11.92 4.48 -7.64
C HIS A 92 11.83 6.01 -7.82
N GLY A 93 11.25 6.73 -6.86
CA GLY A 93 11.20 8.20 -6.84
C GLY A 93 12.58 8.87 -6.75
N ALA A 94 13.59 8.19 -6.21
CA ALA A 94 14.96 8.70 -6.13
C ALA A 94 15.86 8.19 -7.27
N ILE A 95 15.78 6.91 -7.60
CA ILE A 95 16.68 6.27 -8.57
C ILE A 95 16.24 6.50 -10.02
N VAL A 96 14.94 6.38 -10.30
CA VAL A 96 14.43 6.53 -11.68
C VAL A 96 14.76 7.91 -12.27
N PRO A 97 14.57 9.05 -11.58
CA PRO A 97 14.95 10.35 -12.13
C PRO A 97 16.44 10.45 -12.41
N VAL A 98 17.30 9.95 -11.51
CA VAL A 98 18.76 9.98 -11.69
C VAL A 98 19.16 9.14 -12.89
N LEU A 99 18.68 7.90 -12.97
CA LEU A 99 18.99 7.02 -14.10
C LEU A 99 18.39 7.51 -15.42
N SER A 100 17.21 8.16 -15.40
CA SER A 100 16.61 8.76 -16.59
C SER A 100 17.44 9.92 -17.13
N ASP A 101 18.03 10.75 -16.26
CA ASP A 101 18.95 11.81 -16.66
C ASP A 101 20.21 11.22 -17.33
N TYR A 102 20.79 10.16 -16.78
CA TYR A 102 21.89 9.45 -17.44
C TYR A 102 21.46 8.82 -18.77
N TYR A 103 20.28 8.19 -18.82
CA TYR A 103 19.79 7.55 -20.04
C TYR A 103 19.55 8.53 -21.19
N SER A 104 19.07 9.75 -20.88
CA SER A 104 18.77 10.79 -21.86
C SER A 104 20.00 11.61 -22.25
N ARG A 105 20.85 12.00 -21.30
CA ARG A 105 21.93 12.96 -21.51
C ARG A 105 23.35 12.36 -21.58
N ARG A 106 23.55 11.17 -20.97
CA ARG A 106 24.86 10.50 -20.82
C ARG A 106 24.74 9.01 -21.04
N ARG A 107 24.26 8.62 -22.21
CA ARG A 107 23.88 7.24 -22.53
C ARG A 107 25.04 6.25 -22.46
N ASP A 108 26.26 6.70 -22.69
CA ASP A 108 27.50 5.95 -22.52
C ASP A 108 27.81 5.61 -21.05
N GLU A 109 27.50 6.51 -20.12
CA GLU A 109 27.69 6.33 -18.68
C GLU A 109 26.50 5.62 -18.00
N PHE A 110 25.34 5.53 -18.65
CA PHE A 110 24.11 4.98 -18.07
C PHE A 110 24.31 3.59 -17.45
N TRP A 111 24.92 2.68 -18.20
CA TRP A 111 25.12 1.33 -17.71
C TRP A 111 26.10 1.24 -16.56
N ARG A 112 27.09 2.16 -16.51
CA ARG A 112 28.01 2.26 -15.38
C ARG A 112 27.27 2.76 -14.14
N ALA A 113 26.48 3.82 -14.25
CA ALA A 113 25.65 4.34 -13.16
C ALA A 113 24.66 3.27 -12.65
N ALA A 114 23.96 2.59 -13.54
CA ALA A 114 23.05 1.48 -13.20
C ALA A 114 23.79 0.33 -12.50
N SER A 115 24.99 -0.04 -12.97
CA SER A 115 25.81 -1.09 -12.38
C SER A 115 26.28 -0.75 -10.96
N VAL A 116 26.70 0.49 -10.72
CA VAL A 116 27.11 0.95 -9.38
C VAL A 116 25.94 0.89 -8.41
N LEU A 117 24.78 1.41 -8.79
CA LEU A 117 23.58 1.38 -7.95
C LEU A 117 23.11 -0.06 -7.69
N PHE A 118 23.12 -0.93 -8.71
CA PHE A 118 22.76 -2.35 -8.57
C PHE A 118 23.72 -3.08 -7.64
N THR A 119 25.01 -2.91 -7.82
CA THR A 119 26.05 -3.58 -7.00
C THR A 119 25.95 -3.15 -5.54
N LEU A 120 25.76 -1.84 -5.28
CA LEU A 120 25.62 -1.34 -3.92
C LEU A 120 24.34 -1.86 -3.25
N ALA A 121 23.19 -1.81 -3.95
CA ALA A 121 21.95 -2.34 -3.42
C ALA A 121 22.04 -3.84 -3.13
N ALA A 122 22.65 -4.61 -4.03
CA ALA A 122 22.91 -6.03 -3.80
C ALA A 122 23.81 -6.25 -2.59
N ALA A 123 24.89 -5.48 -2.44
CA ALA A 123 25.81 -5.58 -1.30
C ALA A 123 25.14 -5.23 0.04
N VAL A 124 24.38 -4.13 0.09
CA VAL A 124 23.64 -3.71 1.29
C VAL A 124 22.59 -4.77 1.65
N SER A 125 21.84 -5.27 0.66
CA SER A 125 20.85 -6.32 0.87
C SER A 125 21.49 -7.65 1.28
N ALA A 126 22.67 -7.99 0.75
CA ALA A 126 23.44 -9.18 1.16
C ALA A 126 23.90 -9.04 2.62
N ALA A 127 24.43 -7.88 2.99
CA ALA A 127 24.84 -7.62 4.37
C ALA A 127 23.63 -7.71 5.33
N ALA A 128 22.48 -7.16 4.95
CA ALA A 128 21.24 -7.27 5.71
C ALA A 128 20.75 -8.73 5.80
N ALA A 129 20.82 -9.50 4.72
CA ALA A 129 20.48 -10.92 4.71
C ALA A 129 21.35 -11.73 5.66
N VAL A 130 22.67 -11.49 5.64
CA VAL A 130 23.63 -12.12 6.56
C VAL A 130 23.36 -11.71 8.01
N ALA A 131 23.10 -10.43 8.26
CA ALA A 131 22.77 -9.94 9.59
C ALA A 131 21.49 -10.58 10.14
N VAL A 132 20.44 -10.73 9.33
CA VAL A 132 19.20 -11.43 9.72
C VAL A 132 19.45 -12.91 9.92
N LEU A 133 20.23 -13.56 9.05
CA LEU A 133 20.54 -14.99 9.14
C LEU A 133 21.28 -15.31 10.46
N LEU A 134 22.30 -14.54 10.78
CA LEU A 134 23.14 -14.74 11.98
C LEU A 134 22.46 -14.19 13.24
N GLY A 135 21.74 -13.10 13.14
CA GLY A 135 21.06 -12.41 14.23
C GLY A 135 19.62 -12.87 14.50
N ALA A 136 19.15 -13.95 13.87
CA ALA A 136 17.75 -14.36 13.96
C ALA A 136 17.26 -14.59 15.40
N ASP A 137 18.10 -15.18 16.27
CA ASP A 137 17.77 -15.43 17.68
C ASP A 137 17.71 -14.14 18.53
N LEU A 138 18.48 -13.12 18.14
CA LEU A 138 18.44 -11.79 18.74
C LEU A 138 17.25 -10.95 18.24
N LEU A 139 16.89 -11.16 16.97
CA LEU A 139 15.81 -10.41 16.34
C LEU A 139 14.42 -10.95 16.73
N ALA A 140 14.26 -12.26 16.92
CA ALA A 140 12.98 -12.83 17.27
C ALA A 140 12.38 -12.23 18.56
N PRO A 141 13.11 -12.07 19.69
CA PRO A 141 12.57 -11.44 20.89
C PRO A 141 12.25 -9.94 20.74
N THR A 142 12.86 -9.25 19.78
CA THR A 142 12.51 -7.85 19.49
C THR A 142 11.22 -7.72 18.70
N LEU A 143 10.93 -8.70 17.85
CA LEU A 143 9.72 -8.74 17.02
C LEU A 143 8.50 -9.20 17.82
N ILE A 144 8.65 -10.25 18.64
CA ILE A 144 7.52 -10.86 19.35
C ILE A 144 7.76 -10.94 20.86
N ASP A 145 6.66 -11.03 21.61
CA ASP A 145 6.70 -11.20 23.05
C ASP A 145 6.78 -12.68 23.43
N GLY A 146 7.99 -13.11 23.79
CA GLY A 146 8.23 -14.48 24.25
C GLY A 146 7.59 -14.83 25.58
N ALA A 147 7.26 -13.84 26.42
CA ALA A 147 6.56 -14.07 27.67
C ALA A 147 5.11 -14.51 27.44
N THR A 148 4.44 -13.93 26.47
CA THR A 148 3.05 -14.25 26.09
C THR A 148 2.96 -15.46 25.17
N LEU A 149 3.81 -15.54 24.13
CA LEU A 149 3.71 -16.57 23.10
C LEU A 149 4.55 -17.82 23.37
N GLY A 150 5.49 -17.76 24.33
CA GLY A 150 6.35 -18.86 24.73
C GLY A 150 7.61 -19.06 23.87
N ALA A 151 8.47 -19.96 24.33
CA ALA A 151 9.76 -20.26 23.68
C ALA A 151 9.59 -20.88 22.27
N GLU A 152 8.51 -21.62 22.04
CA GLU A 152 8.22 -22.22 20.73
C GLU A 152 7.98 -21.14 19.65
N ALA A 153 7.25 -20.05 20.00
CA ALA A 153 7.03 -18.94 19.10
C ALA A 153 8.35 -18.26 18.72
N LEU A 154 9.23 -18.05 19.68
CA LEU A 154 10.56 -17.49 19.45
C LEU A 154 11.37 -18.38 18.49
N ARG A 155 11.39 -19.70 18.74
CA ARG A 155 12.07 -20.68 17.89
C ARG A 155 11.53 -20.67 16.47
N LEU A 156 10.20 -20.67 16.31
CA LEU A 156 9.54 -20.64 15.01
C LEU A 156 9.84 -19.32 14.28
N THR A 157 9.78 -18.19 14.98
CA THR A 157 10.06 -16.87 14.39
C THR A 157 11.52 -16.78 13.94
N ALA A 158 12.48 -17.17 14.78
CA ALA A 158 13.90 -17.20 14.43
C ALA A 158 14.18 -18.13 13.25
N GLY A 159 13.56 -19.32 13.23
CA GLY A 159 13.66 -20.26 12.11
C GLY A 159 13.11 -19.67 10.81
N ASN A 160 11.94 -19.03 10.84
CA ASN A 160 11.38 -18.34 9.66
C ASN A 160 12.31 -17.23 9.16
N LEU A 161 12.87 -16.40 10.05
CA LEU A 161 13.85 -15.37 9.70
C LEU A 161 15.05 -15.95 8.95
N ARG A 162 15.61 -17.09 9.42
CA ARG A 162 16.73 -17.75 8.75
C ARG A 162 16.36 -18.24 7.35
N TRP A 163 15.22 -18.94 7.21
CA TRP A 163 14.78 -19.45 5.91
C TRP A 163 14.41 -18.34 4.92
N MET A 164 13.96 -17.18 5.41
CA MET A 164 13.64 -16.01 4.59
C MET A 164 14.85 -15.09 4.34
N ALA A 165 15.97 -15.24 5.06
CA ALA A 165 17.07 -14.29 5.00
C ALA A 165 17.57 -14.04 3.57
N LEU A 166 17.71 -15.09 2.76
CA LEU A 166 18.13 -14.95 1.36
C LEU A 166 17.15 -14.15 0.51
N SER A 167 15.86 -14.15 0.85
CA SER A 167 14.88 -13.34 0.11
C SER A 167 15.16 -11.84 0.20
N ILE A 168 15.84 -11.37 1.25
CA ILE A 168 16.24 -9.97 1.43
C ILE A 168 17.18 -9.53 0.30
N LEU A 169 18.20 -10.34 0.01
CA LEU A 169 19.10 -10.08 -1.11
C LEU A 169 18.34 -10.06 -2.45
N LEU A 170 17.48 -11.06 -2.66
CA LEU A 170 16.71 -11.17 -3.89
C LEU A 170 15.75 -9.99 -4.09
N PHE A 171 15.12 -9.54 -3.03
CA PHE A 171 14.25 -8.36 -3.08
C PHE A 171 15.02 -7.07 -3.38
N GLY A 172 16.21 -6.88 -2.78
CA GLY A 172 17.07 -5.75 -3.09
C GLY A 172 17.47 -5.71 -4.58
N MET A 173 17.88 -6.85 -5.12
CA MET A 173 18.21 -6.99 -6.54
C MET A 173 16.97 -6.72 -7.44
N ALA A 174 15.83 -7.28 -7.06
CA ALA A 174 14.59 -7.12 -7.82
C ALA A 174 14.16 -5.65 -7.94
N GLY A 175 14.29 -4.89 -6.87
CA GLY A 175 13.86 -3.52 -6.89
C GLY A 175 14.69 -2.60 -7.76
N ILE A 176 16.00 -2.66 -7.64
CA ILE A 176 16.87 -1.88 -8.54
C ILE A 176 16.65 -2.30 -9.99
N SER A 177 16.51 -3.60 -10.26
CA SER A 177 16.20 -4.10 -11.60
C SER A 177 14.89 -3.52 -12.13
N THR A 178 13.86 -3.42 -11.29
CA THR A 178 12.58 -2.79 -11.65
C THR A 178 12.77 -1.31 -12.01
N GLY A 179 13.54 -0.56 -11.22
CA GLY A 179 13.88 0.83 -11.51
C GLY A 179 14.60 1.01 -12.85
N ILE A 180 15.59 0.16 -13.13
CA ILE A 180 16.31 0.17 -14.41
C ILE A 180 15.35 -0.15 -15.58
N LEU A 181 14.49 -1.17 -15.43
CA LEU A 181 13.51 -1.55 -16.46
C LEU A 181 12.49 -0.44 -16.75
N TYR A 182 12.11 0.34 -15.76
CA TYR A 182 11.25 1.52 -15.97
C TYR A 182 11.96 2.57 -16.85
N VAL A 183 13.24 2.83 -16.60
CA VAL A 183 14.02 3.80 -17.37
C VAL A 183 14.22 3.34 -18.83
N VAL A 184 14.48 2.06 -19.05
CA VAL A 184 14.66 1.53 -20.41
C VAL A 184 13.33 1.19 -21.12
N GLY A 185 12.18 1.44 -20.47
CA GLY A 185 10.84 1.26 -21.07
C GLY A 185 10.35 -0.18 -21.17
N ARG A 186 10.98 -1.14 -20.45
CA ARG A 186 10.60 -2.56 -20.47
C ARG A 186 9.61 -2.90 -19.35
N TYR A 187 8.45 -2.23 -19.32
CA TYR A 187 7.45 -2.30 -18.24
C TYR A 187 6.81 -3.67 -18.04
N HIS A 188 6.75 -4.51 -19.06
CA HIS A 188 6.10 -5.83 -19.01
C HIS A 188 6.79 -6.80 -18.05
N TYR A 189 8.13 -6.78 -17.93
CA TYR A 189 8.83 -7.61 -16.95
C TYR A 189 8.54 -7.15 -15.52
N ALA A 190 8.52 -5.84 -15.29
CA ALA A 190 8.16 -5.27 -14.00
C ALA A 190 6.71 -5.59 -13.59
N ALA A 191 5.77 -5.56 -14.55
CA ALA A 191 4.37 -5.91 -14.32
C ALA A 191 4.18 -7.38 -13.94
N LEU A 192 4.97 -8.29 -14.51
CA LEU A 192 4.90 -9.73 -14.25
C LEU A 192 5.65 -10.17 -12.99
N ALA A 193 6.61 -9.39 -12.50
CA ALA A 193 7.50 -9.79 -11.42
C ALA A 193 6.75 -10.18 -10.14
N MET A 194 5.78 -9.37 -9.69
CA MET A 194 4.99 -9.66 -8.48
C MET A 194 3.96 -10.79 -8.66
N PRO A 195 3.22 -10.92 -9.77
CA PRO A 195 2.44 -12.12 -10.04
C PRO A 195 3.25 -13.41 -9.98
N LEU A 196 4.43 -13.44 -10.64
CA LEU A 196 5.30 -14.61 -10.64
C LEU A 196 5.91 -14.91 -9.27
N TYR A 197 6.21 -13.87 -8.46
CA TYR A 197 6.57 -14.03 -7.06
C TYR A 197 5.49 -14.82 -6.30
N ASN A 198 4.23 -14.39 -6.37
CA ASN A 198 3.14 -15.06 -5.67
C ASN A 198 2.91 -16.49 -6.19
N LEU A 199 2.98 -16.69 -7.50
CA LEU A 199 2.82 -18.00 -8.10
C LEU A 199 3.94 -18.97 -7.67
N ALA A 200 5.20 -18.53 -7.70
CA ALA A 200 6.34 -19.31 -7.26
C ALA A 200 6.31 -19.61 -5.76
N MET A 201 5.82 -18.68 -4.94
CA MET A 201 5.64 -18.91 -3.52
C MET A 201 4.56 -19.97 -3.26
N ILE A 202 3.41 -19.90 -3.92
CA ILE A 202 2.34 -20.90 -3.80
C ILE A 202 2.85 -22.27 -4.30
N GLY A 203 3.39 -22.33 -5.50
CA GLY A 203 3.92 -23.57 -6.10
C GLY A 203 5.06 -24.17 -5.29
N GLY A 204 5.98 -23.32 -4.81
CA GLY A 204 7.10 -23.74 -3.96
C GLY A 204 6.64 -24.35 -2.63
N PHE A 205 5.61 -23.76 -2.00
CA PHE A 205 5.02 -24.34 -0.80
C PHE A 205 4.48 -25.76 -1.04
N PHE A 206 3.65 -25.94 -2.08
CA PHE A 206 3.07 -27.25 -2.38
C PHE A 206 4.15 -28.29 -2.77
N LEU A 207 5.16 -27.88 -3.52
CA LEU A 207 6.23 -28.76 -3.97
C LEU A 207 7.13 -29.20 -2.81
N LEU A 208 7.46 -28.30 -1.89
CA LEU A 208 8.44 -28.55 -0.84
C LEU A 208 7.82 -29.02 0.48
N ARG A 209 6.52 -28.83 0.68
CA ARG A 209 5.83 -29.24 1.91
C ARG A 209 6.03 -30.71 2.28
N PRO A 210 6.03 -31.69 1.34
CA PRO A 210 6.27 -33.09 1.69
C PRO A 210 7.65 -33.35 2.32
N VAL A 211 8.65 -32.51 2.00
CA VAL A 211 10.05 -32.67 2.45
C VAL A 211 10.35 -31.75 3.64
N LEU A 212 9.96 -30.48 3.57
CA LEU A 212 10.31 -29.46 4.55
C LEU A 212 9.20 -29.20 5.59
N GLY A 213 8.01 -29.80 5.42
CA GLY A 213 6.88 -29.57 6.32
C GLY A 213 6.53 -28.09 6.44
N TYR A 214 6.47 -27.58 7.67
CA TYR A 214 6.19 -26.18 7.97
C TYR A 214 7.19 -25.20 7.31
N TRP A 215 8.49 -25.55 7.28
CA TRP A 215 9.54 -24.67 6.77
C TRP A 215 9.43 -24.38 5.26
N ALA A 216 8.69 -25.22 4.53
CA ALA A 216 8.39 -24.98 3.12
C ALA A 216 7.73 -23.61 2.91
N LEU A 217 6.93 -23.14 3.87
CA LEU A 217 6.27 -21.84 3.79
C LEU A 217 7.29 -20.68 3.81
N ALA A 218 8.25 -20.73 4.75
CA ALA A 218 9.29 -19.70 4.85
C ALA A 218 10.25 -19.75 3.65
N PHE A 219 10.68 -20.95 3.22
CA PHE A 219 11.55 -21.11 2.07
C PHE A 219 10.88 -20.69 0.76
N SER A 220 9.57 -20.86 0.63
CA SER A 220 8.84 -20.45 -0.58
C SER A 220 8.86 -18.93 -0.81
N VAL A 221 9.06 -18.12 0.24
CA VAL A 221 9.30 -16.66 0.09
C VAL A 221 10.59 -16.42 -0.70
N THR A 222 11.63 -17.18 -0.41
CA THR A 222 12.90 -17.12 -1.15
C THR A 222 12.73 -17.57 -2.60
N LEU A 223 11.97 -18.64 -2.86
CA LEU A 223 11.65 -19.07 -4.23
C LEU A 223 10.86 -18.00 -5.00
N GLY A 224 9.92 -17.34 -4.33
CA GLY A 224 9.22 -16.19 -4.90
C GLY A 224 10.17 -15.06 -5.29
N GLY A 225 11.07 -14.68 -4.39
CA GLY A 225 12.11 -13.67 -4.68
C GLY A 225 13.02 -14.09 -5.84
N LEU A 226 13.38 -15.35 -5.93
CA LEU A 226 14.17 -15.88 -7.04
C LEU A 226 13.43 -15.79 -8.37
N ALA A 227 12.16 -16.18 -8.41
CA ALA A 227 11.33 -16.05 -9.60
C ALA A 227 11.20 -14.57 -10.05
N GLN A 228 11.09 -13.64 -9.10
CA GLN A 228 11.07 -12.21 -9.37
C GLN A 228 12.39 -11.74 -10.01
N VAL A 229 13.54 -12.12 -9.42
CA VAL A 229 14.86 -11.76 -9.95
C VAL A 229 15.10 -12.37 -11.33
N ILE A 230 14.72 -13.63 -11.56
CA ILE A 230 14.82 -14.28 -12.87
C ILE A 230 13.99 -13.53 -13.91
N THR A 231 12.74 -13.17 -13.58
CA THR A 231 11.84 -12.42 -14.48
C THR A 231 12.44 -11.08 -14.88
N LEU A 232 12.93 -10.32 -13.91
CA LEU A 232 13.53 -9.00 -14.15
C LEU A 232 14.88 -9.10 -14.85
N GLY A 233 15.69 -10.13 -14.49
CA GLY A 233 16.96 -10.45 -15.15
C GLY A 233 16.78 -10.80 -16.63
N TRP A 234 15.70 -11.52 -16.96
CA TRP A 234 15.35 -11.77 -18.36
C TRP A 234 15.05 -10.47 -19.11
N GLY A 235 14.39 -9.51 -18.44
CA GLY A 235 14.20 -8.17 -18.97
C GLY A 235 15.50 -7.39 -19.16
N LEU A 236 16.56 -7.75 -18.44
CA LEU A 236 17.87 -7.10 -18.48
C LEU A 236 18.94 -7.91 -19.24
N ARG A 237 18.57 -9.04 -19.89
CA ARG A 237 19.53 -9.94 -20.56
C ARG A 237 20.44 -9.26 -21.58
N ASP A 238 19.93 -8.24 -22.29
CA ASP A 238 20.69 -7.49 -23.29
C ASP A 238 21.41 -6.27 -22.67
N SER A 239 21.43 -6.17 -21.35
CA SER A 239 22.04 -5.05 -20.63
C SER A 239 23.56 -5.24 -20.53
N ARG A 240 24.24 -4.11 -20.32
CA ARG A 240 25.68 -4.10 -20.03
C ARG A 240 25.94 -3.97 -18.52
N LEU A 241 25.03 -4.51 -17.68
CA LEU A 241 25.21 -4.54 -16.24
C LEU A 241 26.40 -5.42 -15.89
N ARG A 242 27.33 -4.87 -15.11
CA ARG A 242 28.51 -5.56 -14.57
C ARG A 242 28.69 -5.14 -13.12
N PRO A 243 29.15 -6.00 -12.23
CA PRO A 243 29.52 -5.57 -10.89
C PRO A 243 30.49 -4.39 -10.96
N ALA A 244 30.11 -3.26 -10.37
CA ALA A 244 30.90 -2.03 -10.38
C ALA A 244 30.91 -1.44 -8.97
N TRP A 245 32.10 -1.37 -8.37
CA TRP A 245 32.29 -0.86 -7.03
C TRP A 245 32.91 0.53 -7.10
N ASP A 246 32.04 1.56 -7.05
CA ASP A 246 32.46 2.95 -7.12
C ASP A 246 31.57 3.81 -6.19
N LEU A 247 32.02 3.93 -4.93
CA LEU A 247 31.29 4.70 -3.91
C LEU A 247 31.33 6.21 -4.14
N GLN A 248 32.21 6.69 -5.02
CA GLN A 248 32.33 8.11 -5.32
C GLN A 248 31.54 8.50 -6.57
N HIS A 249 30.88 7.55 -7.22
CA HIS A 249 30.13 7.83 -8.45
C HIS A 249 29.05 8.89 -8.23
N PRO A 250 28.96 9.94 -9.07
CA PRO A 250 28.00 11.04 -8.89
C PRO A 250 26.53 10.59 -8.83
N ALA A 251 26.17 9.54 -9.61
CA ALA A 251 24.82 8.97 -9.56
C ALA A 251 24.44 8.46 -8.16
N LEU A 252 25.38 7.83 -7.45
CA LEU A 252 25.16 7.35 -6.10
C LEU A 252 24.89 8.51 -5.15
N ARG A 253 25.78 9.51 -5.13
CA ARG A 253 25.63 10.69 -4.27
C ARG A 253 24.29 11.39 -4.50
N ARG A 254 23.92 11.60 -5.77
CA ARG A 254 22.64 12.24 -6.14
C ARG A 254 21.44 11.40 -5.70
N SER A 255 21.48 10.07 -5.89
CA SER A 255 20.42 9.17 -5.43
C SER A 255 20.28 9.18 -3.90
N MET A 256 21.40 9.20 -3.15
CA MET A 256 21.37 9.25 -1.68
C MET A 256 20.79 10.56 -1.15
N VAL A 257 21.12 11.70 -1.77
CA VAL A 257 20.56 13.01 -1.40
C VAL A 257 19.04 13.05 -1.63
N LEU A 258 18.58 12.50 -2.75
CA LEU A 258 17.14 12.43 -3.05
C LEU A 258 16.41 11.41 -2.16
N TYR A 259 17.07 10.30 -1.83
CA TYR A 259 16.47 9.21 -1.04
C TYR A 259 16.43 9.52 0.46
N GLY A 260 17.38 10.28 1.00
CA GLY A 260 17.51 10.54 2.44
C GLY A 260 16.21 11.00 3.12
N PRO A 261 15.54 12.07 2.65
CA PRO A 261 14.27 12.51 3.22
C PRO A 261 13.15 11.47 3.11
N VAL A 262 13.13 10.72 2.03
CA VAL A 262 12.15 9.64 1.78
C VAL A 262 12.38 8.48 2.74
N ALA A 263 13.64 8.08 2.96
CA ALA A 263 14.01 7.02 3.89
C ALA A 263 13.59 7.35 5.33
N LEU A 264 13.72 8.61 5.76
CA LEU A 264 13.24 9.05 7.08
C LEU A 264 11.73 8.84 7.24
N GLY A 265 10.92 9.18 6.25
CA GLY A 265 9.48 8.93 6.25
C GLY A 265 9.15 7.44 6.30
N LEU A 266 9.88 6.62 5.55
CA LEU A 266 9.73 5.16 5.57
C LEU A 266 10.11 4.57 6.93
N LEU A 267 11.19 5.03 7.55
CA LEU A 267 11.60 4.57 8.88
C LEU A 267 10.49 4.78 9.91
N VAL A 268 9.81 5.92 9.90
CA VAL A 268 8.66 6.17 10.79
C VAL A 268 7.55 5.12 10.58
N THR A 269 7.24 4.81 9.32
CA THR A 269 6.25 3.77 8.98
C THR A 269 6.71 2.39 9.46
N GLN A 270 8.00 2.06 9.33
CA GLN A 270 8.54 0.78 9.81
C GLN A 270 8.49 0.67 11.34
N VAL A 271 8.70 1.76 12.07
CA VAL A 271 8.51 1.78 13.53
C VAL A 271 7.06 1.43 13.89
N GLN A 272 6.07 1.98 13.17
CA GLN A 272 4.67 1.60 13.37
C GLN A 272 4.43 0.11 13.10
N ILE A 273 4.95 -0.43 12.00
CA ILE A 273 4.77 -1.85 11.63
C ILE A 273 5.37 -2.77 12.69
N LEU A 274 6.59 -2.50 13.14
CA LEU A 274 7.26 -3.29 14.17
C LEU A 274 6.52 -3.20 15.52
N ALA A 275 6.07 -2.01 15.90
CA ALA A 275 5.25 -1.84 17.10
C ALA A 275 3.91 -2.59 17.00
N SER A 276 3.25 -2.57 15.83
CA SER A 276 2.02 -3.34 15.59
C SER A 276 2.25 -4.84 15.76
N VAL A 277 3.37 -5.36 15.22
CA VAL A 277 3.76 -6.77 15.38
C VAL A 277 3.98 -7.10 16.86
N ARG A 278 4.72 -6.25 17.58
CA ARG A 278 5.00 -6.44 19.00
C ARG A 278 3.71 -6.45 19.83
N LEU A 279 2.84 -5.47 19.65
CA LEU A 279 1.55 -5.37 20.34
C LEU A 279 0.63 -6.54 20.02
N ALA A 280 0.55 -6.97 18.76
CA ALA A 280 -0.21 -8.15 18.36
C ALA A 280 0.33 -9.42 19.03
N SER A 281 1.65 -9.57 19.15
CA SER A 281 2.27 -10.71 19.84
C SER A 281 2.02 -10.74 21.34
N MET A 282 1.87 -9.57 21.98
CA MET A 282 1.48 -9.43 23.39
C MET A 282 0.00 -9.73 23.64
N SER A 283 -0.81 -9.79 22.61
CA SER A 283 -2.27 -10.00 22.70
C SER A 283 -2.68 -11.48 22.65
N GLY A 284 -1.74 -12.40 22.46
CA GLY A 284 -1.97 -13.83 22.48
C GLY A 284 -1.85 -14.52 21.11
N PRO A 285 -1.89 -15.87 21.10
CA PRO A 285 -1.76 -16.66 19.88
C PRO A 285 -2.91 -16.42 18.89
N GLY A 286 -2.60 -16.33 17.60
CA GLY A 286 -3.58 -16.15 16.52
C GLY A 286 -3.91 -14.69 16.21
N VAL A 287 -3.66 -13.74 17.12
CA VAL A 287 -4.03 -12.34 16.95
C VAL A 287 -3.33 -11.71 15.75
N GLY A 288 -2.02 -11.97 15.60
CA GLY A 288 -1.25 -11.47 14.46
C GLY A 288 -1.78 -11.94 13.11
N SER A 289 -2.16 -13.20 13.02
CA SER A 289 -2.73 -13.79 11.80
C SER A 289 -4.12 -13.24 11.51
N MET A 290 -4.99 -13.09 12.53
CA MET A 290 -6.33 -12.52 12.37
C MET A 290 -6.27 -11.08 11.84
N LEU A 291 -5.42 -10.24 12.43
CA LEU A 291 -5.18 -8.88 11.95
C LEU A 291 -4.65 -8.86 10.51
N ASN A 292 -3.70 -9.75 10.18
CA ASN A 292 -3.15 -9.85 8.83
C ASN A 292 -4.22 -10.25 7.80
N TYR A 293 -5.09 -11.21 8.11
CA TYR A 293 -6.16 -11.63 7.20
C TYR A 293 -7.20 -10.52 6.98
N ALA A 294 -7.58 -9.80 8.03
CA ALA A 294 -8.48 -8.66 7.92
C ALA A 294 -7.86 -7.51 7.09
N ASP A 295 -6.58 -7.19 7.34
CA ASP A 295 -5.82 -6.18 6.58
C ASP A 295 -5.77 -6.53 5.09
N ARG A 296 -5.59 -7.81 4.72
CA ARG A 296 -5.61 -8.24 3.31
C ARG A 296 -6.94 -7.95 2.63
N LEU A 297 -8.05 -8.08 3.33
CA LEU A 297 -9.38 -7.79 2.76
C LEU A 297 -9.56 -6.29 2.50
N ILE A 298 -9.18 -5.40 3.44
CA ILE A 298 -9.33 -3.96 3.25
C ILE A 298 -8.41 -3.39 2.18
N GLN A 299 -7.29 -4.06 1.87
CA GLN A 299 -6.39 -3.65 0.80
C GLN A 299 -7.04 -3.68 -0.60
N PHE A 300 -8.12 -4.43 -0.81
CA PHE A 300 -8.83 -4.45 -2.09
C PHE A 300 -9.54 -3.11 -2.38
N PRO A 301 -10.48 -2.63 -1.55
CA PRO A 301 -11.12 -1.34 -1.81
C PRO A 301 -10.12 -0.18 -1.73
N GLN A 302 -9.13 -0.24 -0.83
CA GLN A 302 -8.08 0.77 -0.73
C GLN A 302 -7.25 0.87 -2.01
N GLY A 303 -6.81 -0.27 -2.54
CA GLY A 303 -5.96 -0.31 -3.71
C GLY A 303 -6.70 -0.12 -5.04
N ILE A 304 -7.97 -0.52 -5.14
CA ILE A 304 -8.75 -0.38 -6.37
C ILE A 304 -9.41 1.01 -6.42
N ILE A 305 -10.05 1.44 -5.34
CA ILE A 305 -10.84 2.68 -5.34
C ILE A 305 -9.96 3.87 -4.96
N ALA A 306 -9.39 3.85 -3.74
CA ALA A 306 -8.70 5.01 -3.20
C ALA A 306 -7.46 5.39 -4.02
N SER A 307 -6.62 4.40 -4.37
CA SER A 307 -5.43 4.66 -5.19
C SER A 307 -5.77 5.16 -6.59
N SER A 308 -6.81 4.61 -7.23
CA SER A 308 -7.21 5.02 -8.58
C SER A 308 -7.68 6.47 -8.62
N VAL A 309 -8.51 6.87 -7.65
CA VAL A 309 -8.98 8.26 -7.55
C VAL A 309 -7.82 9.19 -7.24
N ALA A 310 -6.97 8.84 -6.27
CA ALA A 310 -5.84 9.66 -5.86
C ALA A 310 -4.83 9.89 -7.00
N VAL A 311 -4.54 8.86 -7.78
CA VAL A 311 -3.67 8.97 -8.97
C VAL A 311 -4.33 9.80 -10.08
N ALA A 312 -5.64 9.64 -10.29
CA ALA A 312 -6.37 10.35 -11.34
C ALA A 312 -6.47 11.87 -11.10
N ILE A 313 -6.56 12.30 -9.84
CA ILE A 313 -6.67 13.74 -9.51
C ILE A 313 -5.32 14.46 -9.48
N LEU A 314 -4.22 13.75 -9.25
CA LEU A 314 -2.89 14.35 -9.04
C LEU A 314 -2.43 15.23 -10.21
N PRO A 315 -2.51 14.82 -11.50
CA PRO A 315 -2.09 15.68 -12.61
C PRO A 315 -2.91 16.96 -12.72
N ALA A 316 -4.24 16.86 -12.50
CA ALA A 316 -5.12 18.02 -12.55
C ALA A 316 -4.82 19.03 -11.42
N LEU A 317 -4.51 18.52 -10.21
CA LEU A 317 -4.11 19.36 -9.09
C LEU A 317 -2.74 20.02 -9.34
N ALA A 318 -1.77 19.28 -9.88
CA ALA A 318 -0.45 19.78 -10.17
C ALA A 318 -0.48 20.87 -11.26
N ALA A 319 -1.21 20.65 -12.36
CA ALA A 319 -1.39 21.63 -13.42
C ALA A 319 -2.05 22.91 -12.90
N ALA A 320 -3.18 22.79 -12.18
CA ALA A 320 -3.89 23.92 -11.62
C ALA A 320 -3.03 24.73 -10.62
N HIS A 321 -2.17 24.05 -9.85
CA HIS A 321 -1.24 24.72 -8.94
C HIS A 321 -0.13 25.45 -9.71
N ALA A 322 0.49 24.81 -10.70
CA ALA A 322 1.57 25.40 -11.52
C ALA A 322 1.09 26.65 -12.28
N GLU A 323 -0.16 26.65 -12.75
CA GLU A 323 -0.79 27.79 -13.44
C GLU A 323 -1.36 28.85 -12.51
N GLY A 324 -1.24 28.70 -11.19
CA GLY A 324 -1.81 29.63 -10.20
C GLY A 324 -3.34 29.63 -10.15
N GLN A 325 -3.99 28.66 -10.76
CA GLN A 325 -5.46 28.56 -10.85
C GLN A 325 -6.06 27.98 -9.56
N ARG A 326 -6.03 28.77 -8.48
CA ARG A 326 -6.46 28.34 -7.15
C ARG A 326 -7.87 27.76 -7.12
N ARG A 327 -8.85 28.39 -7.78
CA ARG A 327 -10.25 27.90 -7.82
C ARG A 327 -10.36 26.55 -8.54
N THR A 328 -9.59 26.32 -9.59
CA THR A 328 -9.53 25.04 -10.32
C THR A 328 -8.95 23.95 -9.43
N TYR A 329 -7.86 24.25 -8.71
CA TYR A 329 -7.28 23.36 -7.71
C TYR A 329 -8.30 22.94 -6.64
N GLN A 330 -8.95 23.92 -6.02
CA GLN A 330 -9.96 23.69 -4.96
C GLN A 330 -11.12 22.83 -5.45
N ARG A 331 -11.68 23.14 -6.63
CA ARG A 331 -12.77 22.36 -7.23
C ARG A 331 -12.34 20.93 -7.57
N SER A 332 -11.13 20.74 -8.10
CA SER A 332 -10.61 19.43 -8.44
C SER A 332 -10.39 18.57 -7.20
N LEU A 333 -9.87 19.16 -6.11
CA LEU A 333 -9.69 18.46 -4.83
C LEU A 333 -11.04 18.09 -4.20
N ALA A 334 -11.98 19.05 -4.12
CA ALA A 334 -13.32 18.81 -3.59
C ALA A 334 -14.03 17.67 -4.35
N ARG A 335 -13.94 17.67 -5.69
CA ARG A 335 -14.51 16.62 -6.54
C ARG A 335 -13.86 15.27 -6.30
N GLY A 336 -12.52 15.22 -6.20
CA GLY A 336 -11.79 14.01 -5.88
C GLY A 336 -12.15 13.42 -4.53
N LEU A 337 -12.24 14.28 -3.48
CA LEU A 337 -12.65 13.87 -2.14
C LEU A 337 -14.10 13.32 -2.13
N ARG A 338 -15.03 13.99 -2.80
CA ARG A 338 -16.42 13.51 -2.91
C ARG A 338 -16.49 12.19 -3.65
N LEU A 339 -15.75 12.06 -4.76
CA LEU A 339 -15.73 10.81 -5.55
C LEU A 339 -15.19 9.63 -4.74
N VAL A 340 -14.07 9.80 -4.02
CA VAL A 340 -13.51 8.71 -3.21
C VAL A 340 -14.45 8.31 -2.08
N ILE A 341 -15.09 9.27 -1.42
CA ILE A 341 -16.09 9.01 -0.37
C ILE A 341 -17.28 8.24 -0.94
N CYS A 342 -17.83 8.71 -2.06
CA CYS A 342 -18.96 8.11 -2.74
C CYS A 342 -18.72 6.64 -3.11
N LEU A 343 -17.49 6.27 -3.47
CA LEU A 343 -17.14 4.90 -3.86
C LEU A 343 -16.75 4.03 -2.66
N VAL A 344 -16.07 4.59 -1.66
CA VAL A 344 -15.54 3.82 -0.53
C VAL A 344 -16.60 3.58 0.55
N MET A 345 -17.54 4.51 0.78
CA MET A 345 -18.60 4.33 1.77
C MET A 345 -19.45 3.07 1.55
N PRO A 346 -20.02 2.83 0.35
CA PRO A 346 -20.78 1.60 0.11
C PRO A 346 -19.90 0.35 0.18
N ALA A 347 -18.62 0.44 -0.23
CA ALA A 347 -17.70 -0.67 -0.11
C ALA A 347 -17.43 -1.02 1.37
N ALA A 348 -17.21 -0.04 2.23
CA ALA A 348 -16.99 -0.24 3.66
C ALA A 348 -18.23 -0.86 4.35
N VAL A 349 -19.41 -0.29 4.11
CA VAL A 349 -20.66 -0.79 4.70
C VAL A 349 -21.02 -2.17 4.15
N GLY A 350 -20.90 -2.38 2.84
CA GLY A 350 -21.15 -3.67 2.20
C GLY A 350 -20.22 -4.78 2.73
N MET A 351 -18.92 -4.49 2.87
CA MET A 351 -17.97 -5.42 3.46
C MET A 351 -18.24 -5.67 4.96
N ALA A 352 -18.72 -4.67 5.69
CA ALA A 352 -19.07 -4.86 7.11
C ALA A 352 -20.26 -5.82 7.26
N VAL A 353 -21.29 -5.65 6.44
CA VAL A 353 -22.48 -6.52 6.46
C VAL A 353 -22.16 -7.93 5.95
N LEU A 354 -21.42 -8.03 4.86
CA LEU A 354 -21.05 -9.29 4.23
C LEU A 354 -19.74 -9.89 4.79
N ALA A 355 -19.24 -9.40 5.94
CA ALA A 355 -17.97 -9.86 6.51
C ALA A 355 -17.93 -11.38 6.71
N GLY A 356 -19.00 -11.98 7.28
CA GLY A 356 -19.09 -13.41 7.47
C GLY A 356 -18.97 -14.21 6.16
N PRO A 357 -19.82 -14.00 5.16
CA PRO A 357 -19.72 -14.63 3.85
C PRO A 357 -18.38 -14.38 3.14
N ILE A 358 -17.83 -13.15 3.16
CA ILE A 358 -16.56 -12.80 2.52
C ILE A 358 -15.39 -13.56 3.17
N ILE A 359 -15.32 -13.56 4.51
CA ILE A 359 -14.26 -14.26 5.25
C ILE A 359 -14.41 -15.77 5.09
N GLY A 360 -15.66 -16.28 5.13
CA GLY A 360 -15.94 -17.69 4.90
C GLY A 360 -15.50 -18.14 3.52
N LEU A 361 -15.84 -17.40 2.47
CA LEU A 361 -15.43 -17.68 1.11
C LEU A 361 -13.89 -17.61 0.96
N ALA A 362 -13.27 -16.58 1.53
CA ALA A 362 -11.84 -16.33 1.38
C ALA A 362 -10.98 -17.32 2.17
N PHE A 363 -11.33 -17.63 3.41
CA PHE A 363 -10.39 -18.29 4.33
C PHE A 363 -10.93 -19.56 4.99
N GLN A 364 -12.25 -19.74 5.16
CA GLN A 364 -12.77 -20.86 5.93
C GLN A 364 -12.57 -22.19 5.21
N SER A 365 -11.46 -22.83 5.51
CA SER A 365 -11.11 -24.17 5.05
C SER A 365 -9.94 -24.72 5.87
N GLY A 366 -9.83 -26.04 5.97
CA GLY A 366 -8.73 -26.69 6.68
C GLY A 366 -8.66 -26.29 8.15
N GLN A 367 -7.56 -25.70 8.57
CA GLN A 367 -7.31 -25.27 9.95
C GLN A 367 -7.99 -23.94 10.35
N PHE A 368 -8.60 -23.23 9.38
CA PHE A 368 -9.27 -21.97 9.67
C PHE A 368 -10.73 -22.23 10.11
N GLY A 369 -10.96 -22.28 11.41
CA GLY A 369 -12.26 -22.58 12.01
C GLY A 369 -13.10 -21.32 12.32
N ASP A 370 -14.24 -21.55 13.02
CA ASP A 370 -15.20 -20.48 13.34
C ASP A 370 -14.65 -19.44 14.32
N ALA A 371 -13.81 -19.83 15.27
CA ALA A 371 -13.14 -18.90 16.18
C ALA A 371 -12.23 -17.93 15.41
N SER A 372 -11.48 -18.45 14.42
CA SER A 372 -10.65 -17.63 13.52
C SER A 372 -11.51 -16.67 12.71
N ARG A 373 -12.65 -17.13 12.19
CA ARG A 373 -13.60 -16.32 11.44
C ARG A 373 -14.14 -15.16 12.27
N MET A 374 -14.53 -15.41 13.53
CA MET A 374 -15.02 -14.37 14.44
C MET A 374 -13.95 -13.32 14.71
N GLY A 375 -12.71 -13.72 15.04
CA GLY A 375 -11.62 -12.78 15.29
C GLY A 375 -11.28 -11.92 14.07
N VAL A 376 -11.23 -12.52 12.87
CA VAL A 376 -11.02 -11.77 11.61
C VAL A 376 -12.19 -10.82 11.33
N THR A 377 -13.42 -11.21 11.64
CA THR A 377 -14.61 -10.35 11.49
C THR A 377 -14.52 -9.11 12.38
N LEU A 378 -14.16 -9.28 13.63
CA LEU A 378 -13.99 -8.16 14.58
C LEU A 378 -12.87 -7.21 14.14
N ALA A 379 -11.73 -7.76 13.72
CA ALA A 379 -10.64 -6.96 13.15
C ALA A 379 -11.09 -6.19 11.90
N LEU A 380 -11.81 -6.87 11.00
CA LEU A 380 -12.31 -6.27 9.76
C LEU A 380 -13.28 -5.12 10.05
N TRP A 381 -14.24 -5.29 10.96
CA TRP A 381 -15.16 -4.22 11.34
C TRP A 381 -14.43 -3.00 11.89
N ALA A 382 -13.45 -3.22 12.76
CA ALA A 382 -12.65 -2.13 13.32
C ALA A 382 -11.83 -1.39 12.24
N TYR A 383 -11.22 -2.10 11.29
CA TYR A 383 -10.51 -1.49 10.17
C TYR A 383 -11.44 -0.76 9.18
N LEU A 384 -12.66 -1.28 8.96
CA LEU A 384 -13.63 -0.67 8.04
C LEU A 384 -14.11 0.70 8.51
N LEU A 385 -14.07 0.99 9.82
CA LEU A 385 -14.31 2.35 10.35
C LEU A 385 -13.26 3.35 9.84
N GLY A 386 -12.02 2.92 9.70
CA GLY A 386 -10.92 3.72 9.20
C GLY A 386 -10.81 3.78 7.67
N LEU A 387 -11.43 2.85 6.95
CA LEU A 387 -11.26 2.74 5.50
C LEU A 387 -11.66 4.01 4.71
N PRO A 388 -12.80 4.67 4.98
CA PRO A 388 -13.12 5.94 4.32
C PRO A 388 -12.10 7.05 4.63
N LEU A 389 -11.60 7.09 5.87
CA LEU A 389 -10.59 8.05 6.30
C LEU A 389 -9.25 7.81 5.61
N ALA A 390 -8.81 6.55 5.51
CA ALA A 390 -7.60 6.18 4.78
C ALA A 390 -7.67 6.53 3.28
N ALA A 391 -8.86 6.45 2.69
CA ALA A 391 -9.09 6.82 1.30
C ALA A 391 -9.05 8.34 1.07
N ILE A 392 -9.63 9.12 1.99
CA ILE A 392 -9.55 10.59 2.03
C ILE A 392 -8.09 11.01 2.21
N ASP A 393 -7.39 10.36 3.13
CA ASP A 393 -6.01 10.63 3.48
C ASP A 393 -5.07 10.56 2.28
N LEU A 394 -5.16 9.50 1.49
CA LEU A 394 -4.36 9.34 0.27
C LEU A 394 -4.59 10.48 -0.74
N SER A 395 -5.83 10.96 -0.85
CA SER A 395 -6.18 12.10 -1.72
C SER A 395 -5.61 13.42 -1.20
N LEU A 396 -5.62 13.61 0.12
CA LEU A 396 -5.03 14.80 0.78
C LEU A 396 -3.51 14.81 0.65
N ILE A 397 -2.84 13.68 0.85
CA ILE A 397 -1.38 13.54 0.63
C ILE A 397 -1.02 13.97 -0.79
N ASN A 398 -1.75 13.48 -1.80
CA ASN A 398 -1.53 13.86 -3.19
C ASN A 398 -1.81 15.34 -3.46
N ALA A 399 -2.76 15.96 -2.76
CA ALA A 399 -3.02 17.39 -2.84
C ALA A 399 -1.80 18.22 -2.38
N PHE A 400 -1.14 17.82 -1.31
CA PHE A 400 0.09 18.46 -0.86
C PHE A 400 1.28 18.17 -1.80
N TYR A 401 1.38 16.96 -2.35
CA TYR A 401 2.41 16.63 -3.34
C TYR A 401 2.25 17.45 -4.63
N ALA A 402 1.02 17.68 -5.09
CA ALA A 402 0.74 18.57 -6.21
C ALA A 402 1.24 20.01 -5.99
N ARG A 403 1.35 20.45 -4.74
CA ARG A 403 1.93 21.74 -4.32
C ARG A 403 3.43 21.67 -4.05
N GLN A 404 4.09 20.58 -4.41
CA GLN A 404 5.50 20.32 -4.11
C GLN A 404 5.83 20.35 -2.60
N ASN A 405 4.84 20.23 -1.73
CA ASN A 405 5.02 20.20 -0.29
C ASN A 405 4.98 18.75 0.23
N THR A 406 6.14 18.11 0.27
CA THR A 406 6.31 16.76 0.80
C THR A 406 6.52 16.72 2.31
N ARG A 407 6.91 17.86 2.91
CA ARG A 407 7.22 17.96 4.36
C ARG A 407 5.98 17.86 5.22
N ALA A 408 4.88 18.49 4.81
CA ALA A 408 3.64 18.48 5.59
C ALA A 408 3.08 17.06 5.76
N PRO A 409 2.85 16.25 4.70
CA PRO A 409 2.41 14.87 4.87
C PRO A 409 3.39 14.00 5.67
N ALA A 410 4.70 14.19 5.49
CA ALA A 410 5.70 13.42 6.24
C ALA A 410 5.66 13.72 7.75
N LEU A 411 5.55 15.00 8.14
CA LEU A 411 5.44 15.39 9.54
C LEU A 411 4.13 14.88 10.16
N VAL A 412 3.01 15.07 9.48
CA VAL A 412 1.70 14.58 9.94
C VAL A 412 1.71 13.06 10.04
N GLY A 413 2.35 12.36 9.08
CA GLY A 413 2.56 10.93 9.13
C GLY A 413 3.32 10.49 10.38
N ALA A 414 4.41 11.17 10.72
CA ALA A 414 5.16 10.88 11.94
C ALA A 414 4.33 11.10 13.22
N LEU A 415 3.58 12.19 13.28
CA LEU A 415 2.69 12.49 14.43
C LEU A 415 1.56 11.45 14.54
N SER A 416 0.98 11.02 13.42
CA SER A 416 -0.09 10.02 13.41
C SER A 416 0.39 8.63 13.84
N VAL A 417 1.67 8.29 13.61
CA VAL A 417 2.28 7.09 14.19
C VAL A 417 2.32 7.19 15.72
N GLY A 418 2.65 8.36 16.28
CA GLY A 418 2.56 8.60 17.73
C GLY A 418 1.13 8.38 18.25
N VAL A 419 0.12 8.90 17.53
CA VAL A 419 -1.30 8.67 17.87
C VAL A 419 -1.64 7.18 17.81
N TYR A 420 -1.16 6.46 16.77
CA TYR A 420 -1.34 5.02 16.69
C TYR A 420 -0.79 4.28 17.90
N LEU A 421 0.44 4.58 18.31
CA LEU A 421 1.09 3.92 19.45
C LEU A 421 0.30 4.14 20.73
N VAL A 422 -0.14 5.38 21.00
CA VAL A 422 -0.97 5.69 22.17
C VAL A 422 -2.32 4.99 22.07
N ALA A 423 -3.00 5.05 20.93
CA ALA A 423 -4.30 4.41 20.73
C ALA A 423 -4.20 2.88 20.88
N ALA A 424 -3.16 2.25 20.33
CA ALA A 424 -2.99 0.80 20.38
C ALA A 424 -2.70 0.30 21.81
N THR A 425 -1.95 1.08 22.62
CA THR A 425 -1.71 0.75 24.03
C THR A 425 -2.93 0.99 24.93
N VAL A 426 -3.76 1.97 24.61
CA VAL A 426 -4.98 2.29 25.38
C VAL A 426 -6.15 1.38 24.98
N LEU A 427 -6.41 1.24 23.69
CA LEU A 427 -7.58 0.49 23.18
C LEU A 427 -7.39 -1.03 23.27
N GLY A 428 -6.15 -1.52 23.07
CA GLY A 428 -5.87 -2.94 23.22
C GLY A 428 -6.15 -3.41 24.65
N PRO A 429 -5.33 -3.05 25.66
CA PRO A 429 -5.56 -3.42 27.05
C PRO A 429 -6.84 -2.81 27.64
N GLY A 430 -7.22 -1.58 27.25
CA GLY A 430 -8.40 -0.89 27.75
C GLY A 430 -9.72 -1.61 27.46
N LEU A 431 -9.89 -2.12 26.26
CA LEU A 431 -11.07 -2.93 25.90
C LEU A 431 -11.08 -4.30 26.59
N HIS A 432 -9.92 -4.83 26.95
CA HIS A 432 -9.82 -6.06 27.74
C HIS A 432 -10.37 -5.88 29.17
N VAL A 433 -10.12 -4.74 29.79
CA VAL A 433 -10.64 -4.39 31.14
C VAL A 433 -12.17 -4.25 31.16
N LEU A 434 -12.78 -3.85 30.03
CA LEU A 434 -14.25 -3.74 29.89
C LEU A 434 -14.95 -5.11 29.78
N GLY A 435 -14.19 -6.18 29.77
CA GLY A 435 -14.65 -7.48 30.23
C GLY A 435 -15.10 -8.48 29.20
N GLN A 436 -14.28 -8.92 28.28
CA GLN A 436 -14.57 -10.26 27.71
C GLN A 436 -13.48 -10.76 26.74
N GLY A 437 -12.39 -11.34 27.26
CA GLY A 437 -11.53 -12.24 26.51
C GLY A 437 -10.65 -11.58 25.40
N ASP A 438 -9.79 -12.39 24.78
CA ASP A 438 -8.77 -11.99 23.79
C ASP A 438 -9.34 -11.34 22.51
N GLN A 439 -10.64 -11.54 22.23
CA GLN A 439 -11.30 -11.01 21.02
C GLN A 439 -11.36 -9.46 20.99
N HIS A 440 -11.47 -8.82 22.16
CA HIS A 440 -11.52 -7.35 22.25
C HIS A 440 -10.15 -6.70 21.99
N LEU A 441 -9.06 -7.41 22.31
CA LEU A 441 -7.70 -6.98 21.99
C LEU A 441 -7.48 -6.85 20.48
N ILE A 442 -8.03 -7.80 19.70
CA ILE A 442 -7.96 -7.79 18.24
C ILE A 442 -8.67 -6.56 17.68
N ALA A 443 -9.91 -6.31 18.13
CA ALA A 443 -10.68 -5.15 17.73
C ALA A 443 -10.00 -3.82 18.13
N GLY A 444 -9.42 -3.76 19.33
CA GLY A 444 -8.71 -2.58 19.85
C GLY A 444 -7.49 -2.20 19.01
N LEU A 445 -6.65 -3.18 18.65
CA LEU A 445 -5.48 -2.95 17.81
C LEU A 445 -5.87 -2.51 16.38
N ALA A 446 -6.91 -3.13 15.80
CA ALA A 446 -7.43 -2.71 14.49
C ALA A 446 -8.07 -1.32 14.55
N LEU A 447 -8.78 -0.99 15.63
CA LEU A 447 -9.37 0.33 15.84
C LEU A 447 -8.31 1.42 16.01
N ALA A 448 -7.18 1.12 16.64
CA ALA A 448 -6.06 2.05 16.76
C ALA A 448 -5.55 2.53 15.39
N ASP A 449 -5.54 1.64 14.38
CA ASP A 449 -5.20 2.04 13.01
C ASP A 449 -6.25 2.97 12.41
N SER A 450 -7.53 2.73 12.67
CA SER A 450 -8.62 3.63 12.27
C SER A 450 -8.52 5.01 12.94
N VAL A 451 -8.16 5.05 14.22
CA VAL A 451 -7.90 6.31 14.98
C VAL A 451 -6.70 7.05 14.39
N LYS A 452 -5.63 6.35 14.01
CA LYS A 452 -4.48 6.94 13.30
C LYS A 452 -4.91 7.65 12.02
N HIS A 453 -5.71 6.98 11.18
CA HIS A 453 -6.20 7.59 9.94
C HIS A 453 -7.11 8.79 10.21
N ALA A 454 -7.94 8.73 11.24
CA ALA A 454 -8.75 9.88 11.68
C ALA A 454 -7.87 11.06 12.08
N ALA A 455 -6.87 10.83 12.92
CA ALA A 455 -5.94 11.86 13.36
C ALA A 455 -5.15 12.46 12.17
N HIS A 456 -4.66 11.61 11.26
CA HIS A 456 -3.93 12.06 10.07
C HIS A 456 -4.81 12.96 9.20
N VAL A 457 -6.03 12.52 8.87
CA VAL A 457 -6.98 13.31 8.07
C VAL A 457 -7.30 14.63 8.76
N LEU A 458 -7.58 14.64 10.06
CA LEU A 458 -7.89 15.88 10.80
C LEU A 458 -6.70 16.85 10.77
N MET A 459 -5.48 16.37 10.97
CA MET A 459 -4.28 17.21 10.90
C MET A 459 -4.06 17.74 9.46
N MET A 460 -4.25 16.91 8.44
CA MET A 460 -4.12 17.34 7.04
C MET A 460 -5.18 18.36 6.64
N LEU A 461 -6.43 18.19 7.09
CA LEU A 461 -7.52 19.15 6.88
C LEU A 461 -7.25 20.48 7.60
N TRP A 462 -6.73 20.42 8.82
CA TRP A 462 -6.32 21.61 9.55
C TRP A 462 -5.20 22.37 8.84
N LEU A 463 -4.19 21.66 8.31
CA LEU A 463 -3.14 22.29 7.50
C LEU A 463 -3.70 22.91 6.22
N LEU A 464 -4.63 22.22 5.55
CA LEU A 464 -5.29 22.72 4.35
C LEU A 464 -6.06 24.02 4.65
N TYR A 465 -6.76 24.05 5.78
CA TYR A 465 -7.42 25.26 6.27
C TYR A 465 -6.41 26.40 6.55
N ARG A 466 -5.32 26.10 7.23
CA ARG A 466 -4.25 27.06 7.57
C ARG A 466 -3.61 27.72 6.35
N ILE A 467 -3.42 26.98 5.25
CA ILE A 467 -2.86 27.52 4.00
C ILE A 467 -3.91 28.22 3.14
N GLY A 468 -5.11 28.43 3.66
CA GLY A 468 -6.20 29.17 3.02
C GLY A 468 -6.95 28.38 1.95
N GLU A 469 -6.87 27.07 1.93
CA GLU A 469 -7.54 26.20 0.94
C GLU A 469 -8.85 25.59 1.48
N ALA A 470 -9.49 26.23 2.44
CA ALA A 470 -10.76 25.77 3.04
C ALA A 470 -11.87 25.50 2.02
N ASP A 471 -11.94 26.29 0.94
CA ASP A 471 -12.92 26.11 -0.14
C ASP A 471 -12.76 24.78 -0.88
N SER A 472 -11.61 24.11 -0.75
CA SER A 472 -11.40 22.75 -1.25
C SER A 472 -12.29 21.70 -0.57
N LEU A 473 -12.92 22.05 0.55
CA LEU A 473 -13.86 21.20 1.28
C LEU A 473 -15.32 21.50 0.96
N ALA A 474 -15.58 22.44 0.04
CA ALA A 474 -16.94 22.82 -0.33
C ALA A 474 -17.75 21.61 -0.83
N GLY A 475 -18.89 21.37 -0.19
CA GLY A 475 -19.79 20.26 -0.51
C GLY A 475 -19.31 18.87 -0.11
N VAL A 476 -18.08 18.71 0.41
CA VAL A 476 -17.54 17.38 0.81
C VAL A 476 -18.36 16.80 1.96
N GLY A 477 -18.66 17.59 3.00
CA GLY A 477 -19.48 17.14 4.14
C GLY A 477 -20.89 16.72 3.73
N GLY A 478 -21.55 17.52 2.85
CA GLY A 478 -22.86 17.17 2.31
C GLY A 478 -22.83 15.91 1.44
N GLY A 479 -21.80 15.76 0.60
CA GLY A 479 -21.58 14.54 -0.19
C GLY A 479 -21.34 13.32 0.69
N ALA A 480 -20.50 13.45 1.72
CA ALA A 480 -20.21 12.38 2.68
C ALA A 480 -21.47 11.93 3.44
N TRP A 481 -22.28 12.86 3.91
CA TRP A 481 -23.54 12.54 4.59
C TRP A 481 -24.51 11.78 3.68
N ARG A 482 -24.73 12.30 2.46
CA ARG A 482 -25.65 11.67 1.48
C ARG A 482 -25.17 10.28 1.08
N SER A 483 -23.89 10.13 0.78
CA SER A 483 -23.28 8.84 0.46
C SER A 483 -23.33 7.87 1.65
N GLY A 484 -23.09 8.37 2.87
CA GLY A 484 -23.19 7.58 4.10
C GLY A 484 -24.62 7.09 4.35
N LEU A 485 -25.62 7.97 4.20
CA LEU A 485 -27.04 7.60 4.36
C LEU A 485 -27.46 6.56 3.31
N ALA A 486 -27.09 6.76 2.04
CA ALA A 486 -27.35 5.79 0.97
C ALA A 486 -26.68 4.43 1.26
N ALA A 487 -25.42 4.45 1.72
CA ALA A 487 -24.69 3.24 2.08
C ALA A 487 -25.30 2.52 3.28
N LEU A 488 -25.81 3.26 4.26
CA LEU A 488 -26.46 2.68 5.44
C LEU A 488 -27.79 2.00 5.09
N VAL A 489 -28.64 2.65 4.29
CA VAL A 489 -29.88 2.05 3.78
C VAL A 489 -29.59 0.80 2.94
N MET A 490 -28.60 0.87 2.05
CA MET A 490 -28.08 -0.26 1.29
C MET A 490 -27.65 -1.40 2.24
N GLY A 491 -26.86 -1.07 3.27
CA GLY A 491 -26.37 -2.05 4.23
C GLY A 491 -27.49 -2.76 4.98
N LEU A 492 -28.51 -2.03 5.43
CA LEU A 492 -29.67 -2.61 6.10
C LEU A 492 -30.44 -3.58 5.17
N ALA A 493 -30.64 -3.20 3.92
CA ALA A 493 -31.32 -4.06 2.95
C ALA A 493 -30.50 -5.32 2.63
N VAL A 494 -29.19 -5.18 2.45
CA VAL A 494 -28.29 -6.32 2.22
C VAL A 494 -28.25 -7.23 3.46
N ALA A 495 -28.22 -6.67 4.67
CA ALA A 495 -28.24 -7.44 5.91
C ALA A 495 -29.53 -8.26 6.05
N ALA A 496 -30.69 -7.66 5.74
CA ALA A 496 -31.97 -8.37 5.77
C ALA A 496 -31.99 -9.56 4.79
N VAL A 497 -31.50 -9.35 3.56
CA VAL A 497 -31.43 -10.43 2.55
C VAL A 497 -30.39 -11.47 2.93
N ASP A 498 -29.21 -11.09 3.42
CA ASP A 498 -28.19 -12.04 3.86
C ASP A 498 -28.69 -12.91 5.02
N HIS A 499 -29.42 -12.31 5.97
CA HIS A 499 -30.03 -13.03 7.09
C HIS A 499 -31.10 -14.06 6.60
N THR A 500 -31.93 -13.66 5.64
CA THR A 500 -32.96 -14.58 5.08
C THR A 500 -32.31 -15.72 4.29
N LEU A 501 -31.27 -15.42 3.49
CA LEU A 501 -30.51 -16.43 2.75
C LEU A 501 -29.76 -17.40 3.69
N ALA A 502 -29.26 -16.91 4.83
CA ALA A 502 -28.63 -17.73 5.85
C ALA A 502 -29.60 -18.75 6.46
N GLY A 503 -30.88 -18.38 6.62
CA GLY A 503 -31.93 -19.28 7.16
C GLY A 503 -32.48 -20.28 6.14
N TRP A 504 -32.17 -20.19 4.85
CA TRP A 504 -32.60 -21.16 3.84
C TRP A 504 -31.65 -22.35 3.81
N GLY A 505 -32.16 -23.52 4.21
CA GLY A 505 -31.38 -24.75 4.41
C GLY A 505 -30.46 -25.08 3.22
N GLY A 506 -29.17 -25.17 3.50
CA GLY A 506 -28.08 -25.41 2.52
C GLY A 506 -27.24 -24.19 2.16
N LEU A 507 -27.63 -22.95 2.51
CA LEU A 507 -26.84 -21.74 2.30
C LEU A 507 -26.11 -21.26 3.58
N ASP A 508 -26.17 -22.02 4.67
CA ASP A 508 -25.53 -21.65 5.94
C ASP A 508 -24.02 -21.91 5.95
N ALA A 509 -23.57 -22.94 5.25
CA ALA A 509 -22.18 -23.36 5.26
C ALA A 509 -21.70 -23.82 3.89
N GLY A 510 -20.43 -23.58 3.62
CA GLY A 510 -19.76 -24.00 2.39
C GLY A 510 -19.39 -22.85 1.47
N LYS A 511 -18.31 -23.03 0.73
CA LYS A 511 -17.73 -21.97 -0.13
C LYS A 511 -18.69 -21.48 -1.22
N LEU A 512 -19.52 -22.38 -1.78
CA LEU A 512 -20.50 -22.01 -2.79
C LEU A 512 -21.61 -21.12 -2.19
N ALA A 513 -22.12 -21.49 -1.02
CA ALA A 513 -23.14 -20.73 -0.31
C ALA A 513 -22.66 -19.33 0.07
N TRP A 514 -21.46 -19.23 0.64
CA TRP A 514 -20.85 -17.93 0.97
C TRP A 514 -20.56 -17.11 -0.28
N GLY A 515 -20.11 -17.74 -1.38
CA GLY A 515 -19.90 -17.07 -2.66
C GLY A 515 -21.20 -16.50 -3.23
N LEU A 516 -22.27 -17.27 -3.22
CA LEU A 516 -23.60 -16.83 -3.69
C LEU A 516 -24.14 -15.68 -2.82
N ARG A 517 -24.04 -15.78 -1.49
CA ARG A 517 -24.45 -14.71 -0.56
C ARG A 517 -23.64 -13.43 -0.78
N ALA A 518 -22.32 -13.53 -0.91
CA ALA A 518 -21.46 -12.39 -1.17
C ALA A 518 -21.76 -11.72 -2.53
N LEU A 519 -21.96 -12.52 -3.59
CA LEU A 519 -22.31 -12.01 -4.92
C LEU A 519 -23.71 -11.40 -4.95
N ALA A 520 -24.71 -12.08 -4.41
CA ALA A 520 -26.08 -11.59 -4.33
C ALA A 520 -26.17 -10.29 -3.49
N GLY A 521 -25.50 -10.26 -2.34
CA GLY A 521 -25.45 -9.09 -1.48
C GLY A 521 -24.72 -7.91 -2.16
N THR A 522 -23.64 -8.17 -2.89
CA THR A 522 -22.92 -7.13 -3.64
C THR A 522 -23.76 -6.58 -4.80
N ALA A 523 -24.42 -7.46 -5.57
CA ALA A 523 -25.29 -7.05 -6.67
C ALA A 523 -26.50 -6.24 -6.18
N LEU A 524 -27.16 -6.71 -5.11
CA LEU A 524 -28.25 -6.01 -4.46
C LEU A 524 -27.79 -4.66 -3.90
N GLY A 525 -26.63 -4.65 -3.24
CA GLY A 525 -26.04 -3.42 -2.72
C GLY A 525 -25.83 -2.37 -3.81
N ALA A 526 -25.24 -2.75 -4.93
CA ALA A 526 -25.07 -1.85 -6.07
C ALA A 526 -26.42 -1.38 -6.64
N ALA A 527 -27.40 -2.29 -6.78
CA ALA A 527 -28.73 -1.98 -7.28
C ALA A 527 -29.52 -1.00 -6.38
N ILE A 528 -29.26 -0.99 -5.09
CA ILE A 528 -29.90 -0.06 -4.12
C ILE A 528 -29.09 1.23 -4.00
N TYR A 529 -27.76 1.12 -3.84
CA TYR A 529 -26.92 2.29 -3.58
C TYR A 529 -26.93 3.30 -4.73
N LEU A 530 -26.74 2.84 -5.97
CA LEU A 530 -26.58 3.72 -7.12
C LEU A 530 -27.84 4.61 -7.36
N PRO A 531 -29.08 4.05 -7.42
CA PRO A 531 -30.26 4.89 -7.57
C PRO A 531 -30.50 5.79 -6.36
N LEU A 532 -30.33 5.27 -5.14
CA LEU A 532 -30.59 6.04 -3.93
C LEU A 532 -29.63 7.22 -3.79
N ALA A 533 -28.33 7.02 -4.04
CA ALA A 533 -27.35 8.09 -4.02
C ALA A 533 -27.62 9.13 -5.12
N ALA A 534 -28.10 8.70 -6.31
CA ALA A 534 -28.53 9.62 -7.37
C ALA A 534 -29.75 10.46 -6.95
N VAL A 535 -30.74 9.85 -6.26
CA VAL A 535 -31.94 10.56 -5.73
C VAL A 535 -31.54 11.53 -4.63
N LEU A 536 -30.63 11.14 -3.73
CA LEU A 536 -30.11 12.01 -2.67
C LEU A 536 -29.22 13.14 -3.20
N GLY A 537 -28.95 13.18 -4.49
CA GLY A 537 -28.21 14.26 -5.14
C GLY A 537 -26.70 14.14 -4.96
N VAL A 538 -26.15 12.93 -4.95
CA VAL A 538 -24.71 12.68 -5.06
C VAL A 538 -24.30 12.94 -6.52
N GLU A 539 -23.67 14.10 -6.75
CA GLU A 539 -23.35 14.61 -8.09
C GLU A 539 -22.46 13.67 -8.88
N GLU A 540 -21.54 12.96 -8.21
CA GLU A 540 -20.55 12.06 -8.80
C GLU A 540 -21.22 10.86 -9.49
N ILE A 541 -22.30 10.34 -8.95
CA ILE A 541 -23.08 9.23 -9.56
C ILE A 541 -23.89 9.73 -10.76
N ARG A 542 -24.48 10.91 -10.68
CA ARG A 542 -25.20 11.50 -11.81
C ARG A 542 -24.27 11.71 -13.00
N TRP A 543 -23.10 12.28 -12.75
CA TRP A 543 -22.07 12.49 -13.78
C TRP A 543 -21.60 11.17 -14.41
N ALA A 544 -21.35 10.12 -13.60
CA ALA A 544 -20.98 8.80 -14.11
C ALA A 544 -22.09 8.19 -14.97
N GLY A 545 -23.35 8.32 -14.57
CA GLY A 545 -24.52 7.88 -15.34
C GLY A 545 -24.65 8.59 -16.69
N GLU A 546 -24.41 9.91 -16.73
CA GLU A 546 -24.42 10.69 -17.96
C GLU A 546 -23.30 10.26 -18.93
N LEU A 547 -22.11 10.00 -18.42
CA LEU A 547 -20.99 9.50 -19.26
C LEU A 547 -21.31 8.14 -19.89
N LEU A 548 -21.88 7.23 -19.09
CA LEU A 548 -22.27 5.90 -19.59
C LEU A 548 -23.36 6.01 -20.67
N SER A 549 -24.38 6.83 -20.41
CA SER A 549 -25.49 7.04 -21.35
C SER A 549 -25.03 7.69 -22.66
N ARG A 550 -24.06 8.61 -22.62
CA ARG A 550 -23.44 9.21 -23.82
C ARG A 550 -22.61 8.19 -24.62
N ARG A 551 -21.93 7.26 -23.98
CA ARG A 551 -21.17 6.19 -24.65
C ARG A 551 -22.12 5.18 -25.31
N LEU A 552 -23.17 4.76 -24.62
CA LEU A 552 -24.18 3.83 -25.15
C LEU A 552 -25.00 4.42 -26.32
N ARG A 553 -25.11 5.74 -26.42
CA ARG A 553 -25.76 6.42 -27.55
C ARG A 553 -24.85 6.65 -28.77
N ARG A 554 -23.52 6.46 -28.59
CA ARG A 554 -22.52 6.64 -29.66
C ARG A 554 -21.97 5.32 -30.22
N GLY A 555 -22.26 4.17 -29.62
CA GLY A 555 -22.07 2.81 -30.15
C GLY A 555 -23.36 2.23 -30.65
#